data_ad53ec4e28b05caa4891f8ad552bc70a
#
_entry.id   ad53ec4e28b05caa4891f8ad552bc70a
#
_cell.length_a   1.000
_cell.length_b   1.000
_cell.length_c   1.000
_cell.angle_alpha   90.00
_cell.angle_beta   90.00
_cell.angle_gamma   90.00
#
_symmetry.space_group_name_H-M   'P 1'
#
loop_
_entity.id
_entity.type
_entity.pdbx_description
1 polymer ?
#
loop_
_entity_poly.entity_id
_entity_poly.type
_entity_poly.pdbx_seq_one_letter_code
_entity_poly.pdbx_strand_id
1 'polypeptide(L)'
;MGSNTKKEELLGASVSVPDAETVFYALKREQEPEGQLSLFEEVKQTVDETAEITAALQELSSVKGLRIATFDVKRQYDYLDHSGTEQYFDILIAAYLLNPLKNDYDPESIASEHLGIMIQGKAEVFGKRSFRTLLSEERKKAAEYTCYGAWVSVKC
;
A
#
# COMPACT_ATOMS: atom_id res chain seq x y z
N MET A 1 12.70 17.72 22.30
CA MET A 1 13.08 16.36 21.83
C MET A 1 12.35 16.14 20.52
N GLY A 2 13.01 16.37 19.39
CA GLY A 2 12.43 16.20 18.08
C GLY A 2 12.43 14.71 17.73
N SER A 3 11.26 14.09 17.66
CA SER A 3 11.08 12.77 17.11
C SER A 3 11.30 12.86 15.60
N ASN A 4 12.43 12.35 15.13
CA ASN A 4 12.77 12.26 13.71
C ASN A 4 12.01 11.03 13.15
N THR A 5 10.69 11.17 12.98
CA THR A 5 9.90 10.19 12.24
C THR A 5 10.36 10.26 10.79
N LYS A 6 11.17 9.29 10.36
CA LYS A 6 11.45 9.08 8.94
C LYS A 6 10.11 8.96 8.25
N LYS A 7 9.79 9.91 7.37
CA LYS A 7 8.60 9.86 6.52
C LYS A 7 8.68 8.55 5.73
N GLU A 8 7.71 7.67 5.92
CA GLU A 8 7.64 6.42 5.13
C GLU A 8 7.45 6.81 3.68
N GLU A 9 8.25 6.22 2.80
CA GLU A 9 8.22 6.53 1.38
C GLU A 9 7.16 5.67 0.68
N LEU A 10 6.32 6.31 -0.12
CA LEU A 10 5.38 5.62 -0.99
C LEU A 10 6.15 4.89 -2.10
N LEU A 11 5.95 3.60 -2.24
CA LEU A 11 6.56 2.75 -3.28
C LEU A 11 5.54 2.29 -4.33
N GLY A 12 4.28 2.45 -4.05
CA GLY A 12 3.16 2.07 -4.91
C GLY A 12 1.86 2.01 -4.15
N ALA A 13 0.78 1.74 -4.85
CA ALA A 13 -0.55 1.57 -4.29
C ALA A 13 -1.24 0.34 -4.89
N SER A 14 -1.93 -0.43 -4.05
CA SER A 14 -2.81 -1.53 -4.49
C SER A 14 -4.25 -1.11 -4.32
N VAL A 15 -5.05 -1.31 -5.35
CA VAL A 15 -6.49 -1.00 -5.36
C VAL A 15 -7.26 -2.25 -5.75
N SER A 16 -8.25 -2.60 -4.95
CA SER A 16 -9.19 -3.69 -5.21
C SER A 16 -10.61 -3.13 -5.25
N VAL A 17 -11.41 -3.61 -6.19
CA VAL A 17 -12.83 -3.26 -6.31
C VAL A 17 -13.62 -4.56 -6.26
N PRO A 18 -14.82 -4.61 -5.62
CA PRO A 18 -15.67 -5.78 -5.65
C PRO A 18 -15.93 -6.23 -7.11
N ASP A 19 -15.78 -7.54 -7.35
CA ASP A 19 -16.02 -8.18 -8.64
C ASP A 19 -15.13 -7.73 -9.81
N ALA A 20 -14.00 -7.06 -9.50
CA ALA A 20 -12.98 -6.66 -10.46
C ALA A 20 -11.60 -7.18 -10.07
N GLU A 21 -10.64 -7.06 -10.99
CA GLU A 21 -9.26 -7.40 -10.71
C GLU A 21 -8.63 -6.41 -9.74
N THR A 22 -7.77 -6.93 -8.85
CA THR A 22 -6.94 -6.10 -7.98
C THR A 22 -5.69 -5.67 -8.73
N VAL A 23 -5.39 -4.38 -8.72
CA VAL A 23 -4.28 -3.79 -9.47
C VAL A 23 -3.26 -3.19 -8.53
N PHE A 24 -1.99 -3.36 -8.84
CA PHE A 24 -0.87 -2.70 -8.17
C PHE A 24 -0.19 -1.69 -9.08
N TYR A 25 -0.18 -0.45 -8.64
CA TYR A 25 0.54 0.65 -9.27
C TYR A 25 1.87 0.86 -8.56
N ALA A 26 2.97 0.42 -9.18
CA ALA A 26 4.31 0.63 -8.66
C ALA A 26 4.88 1.94 -9.19
N LEU A 27 5.46 2.75 -8.30
CA LEU A 27 6.25 3.91 -8.71
C LEU A 27 7.48 3.45 -9.49
N LYS A 28 7.69 4.02 -10.67
CA LYS A 28 8.93 3.86 -11.43
C LYS A 28 9.99 4.73 -10.78
N ARG A 29 11.06 4.15 -10.32
CA ARG A 29 12.29 4.90 -10.08
C ARG A 29 13.17 4.78 -11.31
N GLU A 30 13.61 5.91 -11.83
CA GLU A 30 14.81 5.95 -12.66
C GLU A 30 15.93 5.45 -11.76
N GLN A 31 16.55 4.32 -12.15
CA GLN A 31 17.85 3.95 -11.61
C GLN A 31 18.78 5.06 -12.08
N GLU A 32 19.27 5.89 -11.16
CA GLU A 32 20.40 6.74 -11.47
C GLU A 32 21.52 5.82 -11.96
N PRO A 33 22.01 5.98 -13.21
CA PRO A 33 23.15 5.22 -13.67
C PRO A 33 24.33 5.65 -12.79
N GLU A 34 24.90 4.73 -12.04
CA GLU A 34 26.17 4.94 -11.37
C GLU A 34 27.22 5.27 -12.44
N GLY A 35 27.60 6.56 -12.53
CA GLY A 35 28.77 7.03 -13.25
C GLY A 35 28.56 7.34 -14.73
N GLN A 36 28.05 8.54 -14.98
CA GLN A 36 28.64 9.49 -15.99
C GLN A 36 27.80 10.77 -15.95
N LEU A 37 28.41 11.86 -15.49
CA LEU A 37 27.91 13.22 -15.68
C LEU A 37 27.92 13.53 -17.19
N SER A 38 26.78 13.35 -17.85
CA SER A 38 26.55 13.88 -19.18
C SER A 38 26.17 15.35 -19.07
N LEU A 39 27.03 16.22 -19.54
CA LEU A 39 26.93 17.69 -19.46
C LEU A 39 25.84 18.28 -20.37
N PHE A 40 25.07 17.45 -21.10
CA PHE A 40 24.07 17.84 -22.09
C PHE A 40 22.85 16.90 -22.08
N GLU A 41 22.25 16.71 -20.94
CA GLU A 41 20.87 16.16 -20.92
C GLU A 41 19.88 17.28 -20.64
N GLU A 42 18.98 17.48 -21.61
CA GLU A 42 17.80 18.30 -21.45
C GLU A 42 17.09 17.84 -20.17
N VAL A 43 16.76 18.79 -19.30
CA VAL A 43 15.93 18.57 -18.12
C VAL A 43 14.59 18.04 -18.61
N LYS A 44 14.47 16.73 -18.79
CA LYS A 44 13.18 16.08 -18.83
C LYS A 44 12.52 16.39 -17.48
N GLN A 45 11.42 17.11 -17.51
CA GLN A 45 10.55 17.27 -16.35
C GLN A 45 10.24 15.86 -15.86
N THR A 46 10.92 15.43 -14.80
CA THR A 46 10.58 14.21 -14.08
C THR A 46 9.21 14.49 -13.47
N VAL A 47 8.18 13.94 -14.08
CA VAL A 47 6.84 13.95 -13.49
C VAL A 47 6.99 13.24 -12.15
N ASP A 48 6.64 13.91 -11.07
CA ASP A 48 6.68 13.31 -9.74
C ASP A 48 5.55 12.28 -9.63
N GLU A 49 5.84 11.05 -10.04
CA GLU A 49 4.87 9.93 -10.02
C GLU A 49 4.27 9.72 -8.63
N THR A 50 4.99 10.11 -7.57
CA THR A 50 4.46 10.07 -6.20
C THR A 50 3.34 11.08 -6.04
N ALA A 51 3.50 12.29 -6.58
CA ALA A 51 2.47 13.33 -6.55
C ALA A 51 1.24 12.92 -7.38
N GLU A 52 1.43 12.29 -8.53
CA GLU A 52 0.32 11.81 -9.36
C GLU A 52 -0.48 10.71 -8.67
N ILE A 53 0.18 9.69 -8.12
CA ILE A 53 -0.51 8.62 -7.38
C ILE A 53 -1.21 9.18 -6.14
N THR A 54 -0.56 10.10 -5.42
CA THR A 54 -1.17 10.74 -4.25
C THR A 54 -2.40 11.55 -4.64
N ALA A 55 -2.32 12.34 -5.71
CA ALA A 55 -3.47 13.10 -6.22
C ALA A 55 -4.62 12.18 -6.64
N ALA A 56 -4.33 11.09 -7.34
CA ALA A 56 -5.34 10.11 -7.74
C ALA A 56 -6.00 9.42 -6.54
N LEU A 57 -5.24 9.08 -5.50
CA LEU A 57 -5.77 8.50 -4.26
C LEU A 57 -6.63 9.50 -3.49
N GLN A 58 -6.22 10.77 -3.43
CA GLN A 58 -7.00 11.84 -2.81
C GLN A 58 -8.29 12.13 -3.58
N GLU A 59 -8.24 12.18 -4.91
CA GLU A 59 -9.42 12.33 -5.75
C GLU A 59 -10.39 11.17 -5.55
N LEU A 60 -9.91 9.92 -5.61
CA LEU A 60 -10.72 8.74 -5.36
C LEU A 60 -11.36 8.78 -3.96
N SER A 61 -10.58 9.13 -2.95
CA SER A 61 -11.04 9.19 -1.57
C SER A 61 -11.95 10.40 -1.27
N SER A 62 -12.02 11.39 -2.14
CA SER A 62 -12.95 12.52 -2.02
C SER A 62 -14.35 12.24 -2.57
N VAL A 63 -14.56 11.13 -3.28
CA VAL A 63 -15.83 10.75 -3.88
C VAL A 63 -16.88 10.49 -2.81
N LYS A 64 -17.95 11.29 -2.77
CA LYS A 64 -19.03 11.12 -1.79
C LYS A 64 -19.77 9.80 -1.98
N GLY A 65 -19.98 9.10 -0.86
CA GLY A 65 -20.68 7.82 -0.83
C GLY A 65 -19.81 6.61 -1.20
N LEU A 66 -18.55 6.81 -1.57
CA LEU A 66 -17.59 5.73 -1.71
C LEU A 66 -17.22 5.23 -0.32
N ARG A 67 -17.24 3.92 -0.13
CA ARG A 67 -16.68 3.27 1.07
C ARG A 67 -15.32 2.72 0.73
N ILE A 68 -14.33 3.03 1.55
CA ILE A 68 -12.94 2.63 1.37
C ILE A 68 -12.54 1.73 2.54
N ALA A 69 -12.37 0.44 2.26
CA ALA A 69 -11.76 -0.48 3.18
C ALA A 69 -10.24 -0.41 3.01
N THR A 70 -9.52 -0.25 4.11
CA THR A 70 -8.07 -0.16 4.09
C THR A 70 -7.46 -0.89 5.27
N PHE A 71 -6.19 -1.22 5.17
CA PHE A 71 -5.45 -1.86 6.23
C PHE A 71 -4.50 -0.84 6.87
N ASP A 72 -4.73 -0.47 8.15
CA ASP A 72 -3.98 0.55 8.88
C ASP A 72 -4.07 1.95 8.19
N VAL A 73 -5.25 2.55 8.24
CA VAL A 73 -5.53 3.88 7.66
C VAL A 73 -4.54 4.95 8.15
N LYS A 74 -4.04 4.81 9.37
CA LYS A 74 -3.09 5.76 9.96
C LYS A 74 -1.78 5.86 9.18
N ARG A 75 -1.28 4.76 8.61
CA ARG A 75 -0.09 4.76 7.75
C ARG A 75 -0.34 5.39 6.38
N GLN A 76 -1.59 5.40 5.94
CA GLN A 76 -2.00 5.92 4.64
C GLN A 76 -2.50 7.36 4.73
N TYR A 77 -2.50 7.95 5.94
CA TYR A 77 -3.07 9.26 6.22
C TYR A 77 -2.60 10.36 5.27
N ASP A 78 -1.32 10.42 4.95
CA ASP A 78 -0.73 11.46 4.09
C ASP A 78 -1.15 11.36 2.61
N TYR A 79 -1.77 10.25 2.20
CA TYR A 79 -2.11 9.93 0.81
C TYR A 79 -3.61 9.92 0.52
N LEU A 80 -4.44 10.06 1.54
CA LEU A 80 -5.90 9.99 1.43
C LEU A 80 -6.54 11.34 1.76
N ASP A 81 -7.75 11.60 1.21
CA ASP A 81 -8.53 12.77 1.61
C ASP A 81 -9.23 12.51 2.96
N HIS A 82 -9.16 13.48 3.85
CA HIS A 82 -9.71 13.40 5.21
C HIS A 82 -10.97 14.22 5.42
N SER A 83 -11.52 14.78 4.37
CA SER A 83 -12.74 15.61 4.44
C SER A 83 -13.98 14.79 4.84
N GLY A 84 -13.94 13.46 4.66
CA GLY A 84 -15.00 12.53 5.01
C GLY A 84 -14.50 11.28 5.72
N THR A 85 -14.30 11.35 7.03
CA THR A 85 -13.81 10.18 7.82
C THR A 85 -14.76 9.01 7.87
N GLU A 86 -16.06 9.23 7.67
CA GLU A 86 -17.10 8.18 7.72
C GLU A 86 -17.00 7.16 6.59
N GLN A 87 -16.23 7.45 5.56
CA GLN A 87 -16.07 6.56 4.40
C GLN A 87 -15.00 5.49 4.60
N TYR A 88 -14.12 5.63 5.60
CA TYR A 88 -13.03 4.69 5.83
C TYR A 88 -13.43 3.59 6.79
N PHE A 89 -13.12 2.36 6.40
CA PHE A 89 -13.21 1.19 7.24
C PHE A 89 -11.83 0.56 7.40
N ASP A 90 -11.29 0.62 8.61
CA ASP A 90 -9.96 0.08 8.92
C ASP A 90 -10.08 -1.39 9.37
N ILE A 91 -9.60 -2.29 8.53
CA ILE A 91 -9.68 -3.73 8.75
C ILE A 91 -8.83 -4.15 9.96
N LEU A 92 -7.67 -3.53 10.17
CA LEU A 92 -6.82 -3.83 11.32
C LEU A 92 -7.53 -3.48 12.64
N ILE A 93 -8.14 -2.31 12.71
CA ILE A 93 -8.90 -1.88 13.89
C ILE A 93 -10.14 -2.77 14.08
N ALA A 94 -10.86 -3.10 13.02
CA ALA A 94 -12.02 -3.99 13.09
C ALA A 94 -11.63 -5.37 13.64
N ALA A 95 -10.58 -5.98 13.14
CA ALA A 95 -10.07 -7.27 13.62
C ALA A 95 -9.62 -7.20 15.09
N TYR A 96 -8.95 -6.11 15.49
CA TYR A 96 -8.60 -5.88 16.89
C TYR A 96 -9.84 -5.80 17.80
N LEU A 97 -10.88 -5.10 17.39
CA LEU A 97 -12.12 -4.98 18.18
C LEU A 97 -12.87 -6.31 18.30
N LEU A 98 -12.80 -7.17 17.29
CA LEU A 98 -13.41 -8.49 17.32
C LEU A 98 -12.67 -9.46 18.26
N ASN A 99 -11.36 -9.39 18.31
CA ASN A 99 -10.54 -10.25 19.16
C ASN A 99 -9.30 -9.54 19.69
N PRO A 100 -9.41 -8.74 20.77
CA PRO A 100 -8.31 -7.91 21.28
C PRO A 100 -7.20 -8.69 21.98
N LEU A 101 -7.37 -10.00 22.18
CA LEU A 101 -6.38 -10.86 22.85
C LEU A 101 -5.38 -11.48 21.86
N LYS A 102 -5.55 -11.22 20.58
CA LYS A 102 -4.67 -11.74 19.53
C LYS A 102 -3.37 -10.95 19.47
N ASN A 103 -2.27 -11.60 19.14
CA ASN A 103 -0.96 -10.97 19.04
C ASN A 103 -0.64 -10.47 17.63
N ASP A 104 -1.44 -10.86 16.64
CA ASP A 104 -1.17 -10.63 15.23
C ASP A 104 -2.46 -10.36 14.45
N TYR A 105 -2.45 -9.29 13.67
CA TYR A 105 -3.56 -8.82 12.82
C TYR A 105 -3.11 -8.60 11.39
N ASP A 106 -2.08 -9.30 10.93
CA ASP A 106 -1.62 -9.23 9.55
C ASP A 106 -2.69 -9.73 8.56
N PRO A 107 -2.67 -9.28 7.30
CA PRO A 107 -3.67 -9.67 6.30
C PRO A 107 -3.82 -11.18 6.14
N GLU A 108 -2.73 -11.95 6.24
CA GLU A 108 -2.77 -13.40 6.17
C GLU A 108 -3.53 -14.05 7.34
N SER A 109 -3.36 -13.49 8.52
CA SER A 109 -4.04 -13.95 9.73
C SER A 109 -5.54 -13.68 9.64
N ILE A 110 -5.92 -12.48 9.17
CA ILE A 110 -7.31 -12.07 8.97
C ILE A 110 -7.96 -12.91 7.86
N ALA A 111 -7.28 -13.14 6.75
CA ALA A 111 -7.78 -13.96 5.64
C ALA A 111 -8.08 -15.41 6.09
N SER A 112 -7.19 -15.99 6.89
CA SER A 112 -7.37 -17.34 7.42
C SER A 112 -8.58 -17.42 8.38
N GLU A 113 -8.71 -16.45 9.28
CA GLU A 113 -9.74 -16.46 10.32
C GLU A 113 -11.14 -16.13 9.79
N HIS A 114 -11.25 -15.11 8.94
CA HIS A 114 -12.55 -14.58 8.52
C HIS A 114 -13.01 -15.05 7.14
N LEU A 115 -12.05 -15.39 6.24
CA LEU A 115 -12.36 -15.86 4.89
C LEU A 115 -12.12 -17.37 4.71
N GLY A 116 -11.41 -18.01 5.65
CA GLY A 116 -11.07 -19.44 5.56
C GLY A 116 -10.06 -19.75 4.46
N ILE A 117 -9.27 -18.77 4.01
CA ILE A 117 -8.26 -18.92 2.96
C ILE A 117 -6.87 -18.69 3.51
N MET A 118 -5.90 -19.39 2.95
CA MET A 118 -4.48 -19.21 3.28
C MET A 118 -3.81 -18.39 2.17
N ILE A 119 -3.22 -17.27 2.53
CA ILE A 119 -2.36 -16.46 1.66
C ILE A 119 -0.93 -16.45 2.24
N GLN A 120 0.05 -16.19 1.37
CA GLN A 120 1.45 -16.15 1.81
C GLN A 120 1.68 -15.00 2.78
N GLY A 121 2.26 -15.31 3.93
CA GLY A 121 2.55 -14.32 4.96
C GLY A 121 3.79 -13.49 4.66
N LYS A 122 3.89 -12.36 5.37
CA LYS A 122 5.02 -11.43 5.25
C LYS A 122 6.38 -12.12 5.40
N ALA A 123 6.54 -13.00 6.39
CA ALA A 123 7.80 -13.69 6.63
C ALA A 123 8.20 -14.61 5.45
N GLU A 124 7.23 -15.26 4.82
CA GLU A 124 7.45 -16.14 3.67
C GLU A 124 7.81 -15.35 2.41
N VAL A 125 7.09 -14.25 2.17
CA VAL A 125 7.27 -13.42 0.96
C VAL A 125 8.56 -12.62 1.03
N PHE A 126 8.85 -12.00 2.17
CA PHE A 126 9.98 -11.08 2.32
C PHE A 126 11.25 -11.78 2.83
N GLY A 127 11.12 -12.79 3.68
CA GLY A 127 12.26 -13.33 4.42
C GLY A 127 12.89 -12.21 5.27
N LYS A 128 14.16 -11.90 4.97
CA LYS A 128 14.88 -10.77 5.61
C LYS A 128 14.95 -9.50 4.76
N ARG A 129 14.31 -9.48 3.58
CA ARG A 129 14.37 -8.37 2.62
C ARG A 129 13.38 -7.27 2.99
N SER A 130 13.69 -6.04 2.59
CA SER A 130 12.73 -4.94 2.62
C SER A 130 11.74 -5.06 1.45
N PHE A 131 10.58 -4.37 1.54
CA PHE A 131 9.65 -4.31 0.42
C PHE A 131 10.29 -3.71 -0.83
N ARG A 132 11.13 -2.68 -0.66
CA ARG A 132 11.89 -2.07 -1.75
C ARG A 132 12.78 -3.07 -2.47
N THR A 133 13.54 -3.87 -1.72
CA THR A 133 14.40 -4.91 -2.29
C THR A 133 13.57 -5.95 -3.02
N LEU A 134 12.47 -6.41 -2.44
CA LEU A 134 11.57 -7.36 -3.08
C LEU A 134 10.97 -6.80 -4.36
N LEU A 135 10.55 -5.52 -4.36
CA LEU A 135 9.97 -4.87 -5.53
C LEU A 135 10.97 -4.73 -6.68
N SER A 136 12.27 -4.55 -6.38
CA SER A 136 13.32 -4.47 -7.41
C SER A 136 13.74 -5.83 -7.96
N GLU A 137 13.78 -6.86 -7.10
CA GLU A 137 14.26 -8.20 -7.47
C GLU A 137 13.15 -9.12 -8.00
N GLU A 138 11.98 -9.11 -7.34
CA GLU A 138 10.84 -10.00 -7.61
C GLU A 138 9.53 -9.19 -7.67
N ARG A 139 9.44 -8.24 -8.62
CA ARG A 139 8.31 -7.30 -8.75
C ARG A 139 6.94 -7.99 -8.73
N LYS A 140 6.80 -9.13 -9.40
CA LYS A 140 5.55 -9.89 -9.43
C LYS A 140 5.12 -10.33 -8.03
N LYS A 141 6.05 -10.88 -7.25
CA LYS A 141 5.80 -11.36 -5.89
C LYS A 141 5.46 -10.22 -4.93
N ALA A 142 6.15 -9.07 -5.08
CA ALA A 142 5.82 -7.86 -4.33
C ALA A 142 4.41 -7.36 -4.65
N ALA A 143 4.03 -7.33 -5.93
CA ALA A 143 2.71 -6.94 -6.39
C ALA A 143 1.62 -7.89 -5.87
N GLU A 144 1.82 -9.20 -5.98
CA GLU A 144 0.88 -10.21 -5.47
C GLU A 144 0.62 -10.03 -3.98
N TYR A 145 1.67 -9.85 -3.17
CA TYR A 145 1.52 -9.64 -1.73
C TYR A 145 0.66 -8.41 -1.39
N THR A 146 0.93 -7.27 -2.04
CA THR A 146 0.16 -6.05 -1.79
C THR A 146 -1.26 -6.14 -2.32
N CYS A 147 -1.47 -6.80 -3.47
CA CYS A 147 -2.79 -7.07 -4.02
C CYS A 147 -3.63 -7.96 -3.10
N TYR A 148 -3.03 -8.98 -2.48
CA TYR A 148 -3.75 -9.80 -1.49
C TYR A 148 -4.22 -8.96 -0.29
N GLY A 149 -3.39 -8.03 0.22
CA GLY A 149 -3.80 -7.13 1.29
C GLY A 149 -5.00 -6.27 0.92
N ALA A 150 -4.99 -5.67 -0.27
CA ALA A 150 -6.11 -4.87 -0.77
C ALA A 150 -7.36 -5.73 -1.00
N TRP A 151 -7.21 -6.91 -1.57
CA TRP A 151 -8.32 -7.85 -1.83
C TRP A 151 -8.97 -8.33 -0.52
N VAL A 152 -8.18 -8.71 0.49
CA VAL A 152 -8.68 -9.09 1.82
C VAL A 152 -9.48 -7.95 2.43
N SER A 153 -9.00 -6.71 2.31
CA SER A 153 -9.70 -5.54 2.83
C SER A 153 -11.09 -5.31 2.22
N VAL A 154 -11.28 -5.70 0.96
CA VAL A 154 -12.58 -5.60 0.27
C VAL A 154 -13.51 -6.78 0.63
N LYS A 155 -12.97 -7.95 0.94
CA LYS A 155 -13.75 -9.16 1.20
C LYS A 155 -14.17 -9.33 2.67
N CYS A 156 -13.46 -8.70 3.59
CA CYS A 156 -13.82 -8.66 5.02
C CYS A 156 -14.73 -7.49 5.34
#